data_3bf5a479985ff15ee04f0ec89b906397
#
_entry.id   3bf5a479985ff15ee04f0ec89b906397
#
_cell.length_a   1.000
_cell.length_b   1.000
_cell.length_c   1.000
_cell.angle_alpha   90.00
_cell.angle_beta   90.00
_cell.angle_gamma   90.00
#
_symmetry.space_group_name_H-M   'P 1'
#
loop_
_entity.id
_entity.type
_entity.pdbx_description
1 polymer ?
#
loop_
_entity_poly.entity_id
_entity_poly.type
_entity_poly.pdbx_seq_one_letter_code
_entity_poly.pdbx_strand_id
1 'polypeptide(L)'
;MKILLINGSPRKTGLVSQMLQIMFQEAELQGAEVETIVVDRLLIRPCIGCMNCRSKNFCQLPEDDAHRTLQKIQEANVLIIGSPCYWGNMNGYLKVLFDRMVYGLIGEGKNGIPVPKQKGKKAVIVTTCTTPWPFNILFNQTNGVVKAIKQILNYSGYSVQGIVQKGGTKAHPELTDKEKEKCRKIIQKIISH
;
A
#
# COMPACT_ATOMS: atom_id res chain seq x y z
N MET A 1 -10.93 15.48 -2.80
CA MET A 1 -9.67 14.77 -2.50
C MET A 1 -9.76 13.39 -3.14
N LYS A 2 -8.71 12.96 -3.89
CA LYS A 2 -8.67 11.61 -4.48
C LYS A 2 -7.92 10.66 -3.57
N ILE A 3 -8.53 9.53 -3.21
CA ILE A 3 -7.97 8.48 -2.36
C ILE A 3 -7.92 7.18 -3.15
N LEU A 4 -6.74 6.57 -3.28
CA LEU A 4 -6.55 5.30 -3.93
C LEU A 4 -6.22 4.22 -2.89
N LEU A 5 -7.02 3.16 -2.87
CA LEU A 5 -6.77 1.96 -2.06
C LEU A 5 -6.12 0.87 -2.93
N ILE A 6 -4.99 0.34 -2.49
CA ILE A 6 -4.35 -0.82 -3.11
C ILE A 6 -4.53 -2.02 -2.19
N ASN A 7 -5.40 -2.93 -2.60
CA ASN A 7 -5.67 -4.17 -1.88
C ASN A 7 -4.76 -5.29 -2.40
N GLY A 8 -3.71 -5.60 -1.65
CA GLY A 8 -2.81 -6.72 -1.92
C GLY A 8 -3.34 -8.08 -1.42
N SER A 9 -4.51 -8.11 -0.75
CA SER A 9 -5.05 -9.38 -0.27
C SER A 9 -5.78 -10.15 -1.38
N PRO A 10 -5.45 -11.42 -1.63
CA PRO A 10 -6.21 -12.26 -2.56
C PRO A 10 -7.54 -12.72 -1.97
N ARG A 11 -7.77 -12.53 -0.66
CA ARG A 11 -9.02 -12.90 0.01
C ARG A 11 -10.00 -11.73 0.00
N LYS A 12 -11.07 -11.84 -0.76
CA LYS A 12 -12.12 -10.79 -0.85
C LYS A 12 -12.74 -10.43 0.50
N THR A 13 -12.94 -11.41 1.37
CA THR A 13 -13.53 -11.28 2.72
C THR A 13 -12.46 -11.32 3.82
N GLY A 14 -11.18 -11.28 3.48
CA GLY A 14 -10.09 -11.28 4.45
C GLY A 14 -10.03 -9.98 5.27
N LEU A 15 -9.42 -10.01 6.45
CA LEU A 15 -9.40 -8.86 7.37
C LEU A 15 -8.73 -7.62 6.76
N VAL A 16 -7.71 -7.78 5.90
CA VAL A 16 -7.14 -6.66 5.15
C VAL A 16 -8.20 -6.00 4.28
N SER A 17 -8.94 -6.80 3.50
CA SER A 17 -10.00 -6.29 2.63
C SER A 17 -11.14 -5.63 3.42
N GLN A 18 -11.51 -6.19 4.58
CA GLN A 18 -12.52 -5.59 5.47
C GLN A 18 -12.07 -4.23 6.03
N MET A 19 -10.81 -4.11 6.48
CA MET A 19 -10.26 -2.84 6.95
C MET A 19 -10.23 -1.79 5.84
N LEU A 20 -9.80 -2.18 4.65
CA LEU A 20 -9.81 -1.29 3.48
C LEU A 20 -11.23 -0.87 3.10
N GLN A 21 -12.21 -1.78 3.18
CA GLN A 21 -13.62 -1.45 2.92
C GLN A 21 -14.18 -0.45 3.93
N ILE A 22 -13.83 -0.57 5.21
CA ILE A 22 -14.21 0.40 6.24
C ILE A 22 -13.61 1.78 5.93
N MET A 23 -12.32 1.83 5.53
CA MET A 23 -11.65 3.06 5.14
C MET A 23 -12.26 3.67 3.88
N PHE A 24 -12.62 2.84 2.91
CA PHE A 24 -13.32 3.26 1.68
C PHE A 24 -14.64 3.94 2.00
N GLN A 25 -15.52 3.27 2.77
CA GLN A 25 -16.83 3.78 3.16
C GLN A 25 -16.72 5.09 3.96
N GLU A 26 -15.79 5.16 4.90
CA GLU A 26 -15.57 6.39 5.67
C GLU A 26 -15.11 7.54 4.78
N ALA A 27 -14.22 7.28 3.82
CA ALA A 27 -13.74 8.31 2.90
C ALA A 27 -14.86 8.83 1.98
N GLU A 28 -15.72 7.96 1.46
CA GLU A 28 -16.90 8.36 0.69
C GLU A 28 -17.88 9.19 1.53
N LEU A 29 -18.15 8.79 2.77
CA LEU A 29 -19.00 9.55 3.70
C LEU A 29 -18.44 10.96 3.97
N GLN A 30 -17.12 11.13 3.93
CA GLN A 30 -16.45 12.43 4.07
C GLN A 30 -16.32 13.19 2.72
N GLY A 31 -16.95 12.72 1.64
CA GLY A 31 -16.98 13.40 0.34
C GLY A 31 -15.69 13.26 -0.50
N ALA A 32 -14.83 12.28 -0.21
CA ALA A 32 -13.68 12.00 -1.06
C ALA A 32 -14.07 11.16 -2.29
N GLU A 33 -13.35 11.38 -3.40
CA GLU A 33 -13.36 10.47 -4.55
C GLU A 33 -12.47 9.28 -4.24
N VAL A 34 -13.03 8.07 -4.23
CA VAL A 34 -12.34 6.87 -3.75
C VAL A 34 -12.32 5.79 -4.81
N GLU A 35 -11.16 5.20 -5.05
CA GLU A 35 -11.01 4.05 -5.95
C GLU A 35 -10.25 2.92 -5.25
N THR A 36 -10.58 1.67 -5.57
CA THR A 36 -9.87 0.49 -5.08
C THR A 36 -9.30 -0.34 -6.23
N ILE A 37 -8.01 -0.65 -6.15
CA ILE A 37 -7.32 -1.60 -7.02
C ILE A 37 -7.07 -2.89 -6.23
N VAL A 38 -7.50 -4.02 -6.76
CA VAL A 38 -7.26 -5.36 -6.20
C VAL A 38 -6.14 -6.02 -7.00
N VAL A 39 -4.96 -6.19 -6.36
CA VAL A 39 -3.71 -6.46 -7.08
C VAL A 39 -3.65 -7.86 -7.70
N ASP A 40 -4.29 -8.86 -7.11
CA ASP A 40 -4.33 -10.23 -7.65
C ASP A 40 -5.13 -10.36 -8.96
N ARG A 41 -5.86 -9.32 -9.35
CA ARG A 41 -6.62 -9.25 -10.62
C ARG A 41 -5.86 -8.55 -11.74
N LEU A 42 -4.70 -7.97 -11.42
CA LEU A 42 -3.91 -7.23 -12.39
C LEU A 42 -3.06 -8.16 -13.24
N LEU A 43 -3.03 -7.91 -14.52
CA LEU A 43 -2.15 -8.60 -15.46
C LEU A 43 -0.82 -7.82 -15.55
N ILE A 44 0.15 -8.23 -14.76
CA ILE A 44 1.46 -7.57 -14.65
C ILE A 44 2.57 -8.57 -14.93
N ARG A 45 3.45 -8.24 -15.86
CA ARG A 45 4.72 -8.96 -16.04
C ARG A 45 5.71 -8.52 -14.96
N PRO A 46 6.41 -9.44 -14.28
CA PRO A 46 7.45 -9.09 -13.32
C PRO A 46 8.55 -8.21 -13.95
N CYS A 47 9.18 -7.38 -13.13
CA CYS A 47 10.34 -6.60 -13.56
C CYS A 47 11.49 -7.52 -13.96
N ILE A 48 12.09 -7.28 -15.13
CA ILE A 48 13.22 -8.07 -15.66
C ILE A 48 14.58 -7.48 -15.32
N GLY A 49 14.65 -6.43 -14.51
CA GLY A 49 15.91 -5.82 -14.07
C GLY A 49 16.73 -5.14 -15.17
N CYS A 50 16.13 -4.76 -16.32
CA CYS A 50 16.85 -4.19 -17.45
C CYS A 50 17.42 -2.78 -17.22
N MET A 51 17.09 -2.12 -16.11
CA MET A 51 17.56 -0.80 -15.67
C MET A 51 17.23 0.38 -16.62
N ASN A 52 16.58 0.16 -17.76
CA ASN A 52 16.24 1.21 -18.72
C ASN A 52 15.38 2.34 -18.12
N CYS A 53 14.54 2.02 -17.15
CA CYS A 53 13.68 3.01 -16.51
C CYS A 53 14.46 4.06 -15.70
N ARG A 54 15.71 3.81 -15.32
CA ARG A 54 16.56 4.79 -14.63
C ARG A 54 17.00 5.92 -15.56
N SER A 55 17.38 5.58 -16.80
CA SER A 55 17.80 6.58 -17.78
C SER A 55 16.65 7.21 -18.56
N LYS A 56 15.63 6.40 -18.90
CA LYS A 56 14.53 6.81 -19.76
C LYS A 56 13.29 7.31 -19.01
N ASN A 57 13.22 7.14 -17.68
CA ASN A 57 12.09 7.47 -16.84
C ASN A 57 10.75 6.79 -17.20
N PHE A 58 10.81 5.66 -17.90
CA PHE A 58 9.64 4.81 -18.18
C PHE A 58 10.04 3.33 -18.28
N CYS A 59 9.08 2.43 -18.08
CA CYS A 59 9.32 1.00 -18.19
C CYS A 59 9.35 0.55 -19.65
N GLN A 60 10.35 -0.25 -20.05
CA GLN A 60 10.51 -0.77 -21.43
C GLN A 60 9.62 -1.98 -21.72
N LEU A 61 9.05 -2.61 -20.70
CA LEU A 61 8.08 -3.69 -20.92
C LEU A 61 6.82 -3.14 -21.57
N PRO A 62 6.11 -3.94 -22.38
CA PRO A 62 4.83 -3.55 -22.95
C PRO A 62 3.86 -3.01 -21.88
N GLU A 63 3.01 -2.09 -22.31
CA GLU A 63 2.00 -1.52 -21.41
C GLU A 63 1.11 -2.61 -20.80
N ASP A 64 0.93 -2.55 -19.50
CA ASP A 64 0.13 -3.47 -18.71
C ASP A 64 -0.51 -2.74 -17.50
N ASP A 65 -1.16 -3.48 -16.63
CA ASP A 65 -1.85 -2.88 -15.48
C ASP A 65 -0.91 -2.13 -14.50
N ALA A 66 0.39 -2.40 -14.52
CA ALA A 66 1.33 -1.63 -13.69
C ALA A 66 1.43 -0.17 -14.16
N HIS A 67 1.40 0.08 -15.46
CA HIS A 67 1.43 1.44 -16.02
C HIS A 67 0.15 2.20 -15.64
N ARG A 68 -1.03 1.58 -15.83
CA ARG A 68 -2.33 2.17 -15.48
C ARG A 68 -2.45 2.43 -13.98
N THR A 69 -1.97 1.50 -13.15
CA THR A 69 -1.95 1.68 -11.69
C THR A 69 -1.04 2.82 -11.28
N LEU A 70 0.14 2.95 -11.90
CA LEU A 70 1.04 4.06 -11.60
C LEU A 70 0.41 5.42 -11.91
N GLN A 71 -0.30 5.55 -13.04
CA GLN A 71 -1.01 6.78 -13.38
C GLN A 71 -2.02 7.15 -12.28
N LYS A 72 -2.83 6.20 -11.80
CA LYS A 72 -3.78 6.42 -10.70
C LYS A 72 -3.09 6.82 -9.39
N ILE A 73 -1.93 6.21 -9.08
CA ILE A 73 -1.11 6.59 -7.92
C ILE A 73 -0.63 8.04 -8.06
N GLN A 74 -0.24 8.45 -9.25
CA GLN A 74 0.22 9.83 -9.51
C GLN A 74 -0.91 10.86 -9.40
N GLU A 75 -2.15 10.48 -9.69
CA GLU A 75 -3.32 11.35 -9.57
C GLU A 75 -3.86 11.43 -8.13
N ALA A 76 -3.70 10.37 -7.34
CA ALA A 76 -4.22 10.32 -5.98
C ALA A 76 -3.47 11.25 -5.02
N ASN A 77 -4.19 11.88 -4.09
CA ASN A 77 -3.64 12.67 -2.99
C ASN A 77 -3.23 11.78 -1.81
N VAL A 78 -3.97 10.67 -1.62
CA VAL A 78 -3.75 9.72 -0.52
C VAL A 78 -3.67 8.31 -1.08
N LEU A 79 -2.69 7.54 -0.62
CA LEU A 79 -2.49 6.14 -0.97
C LEU A 79 -2.68 5.25 0.27
N ILE A 80 -3.65 4.34 0.23
CA ILE A 80 -3.90 3.37 1.30
C ILE A 80 -3.49 2.00 0.79
N ILE A 81 -2.51 1.36 1.45
CA ILE A 81 -1.96 0.08 1.03
C ILE A 81 -2.29 -0.98 2.05
N GLY A 82 -3.02 -2.01 1.62
CA GLY A 82 -3.31 -3.19 2.43
C GLY A 82 -2.57 -4.43 1.93
N SER A 83 -1.87 -5.14 2.83
CA SER A 83 -1.21 -6.41 2.51
C SER A 83 -1.32 -7.40 3.67
N PRO A 84 -1.68 -8.66 3.41
CA PRO A 84 -1.43 -9.71 4.37
C PRO A 84 0.08 -9.92 4.53
N CYS A 85 0.47 -10.44 5.70
CA CYS A 85 1.86 -10.81 5.95
C CYS A 85 2.14 -12.22 5.40
N TYR A 86 3.08 -12.31 4.48
CA TYR A 86 3.65 -13.57 4.01
C TYR A 86 5.16 -13.54 4.23
N TRP A 87 5.66 -14.46 5.06
CA TRP A 87 7.08 -14.55 5.41
C TRP A 87 7.68 -13.24 5.95
N GLY A 88 6.92 -12.52 6.79
CA GLY A 88 7.37 -11.24 7.34
C GLY A 88 7.44 -10.10 6.32
N ASN A 89 6.82 -10.24 5.15
CA ASN A 89 6.85 -9.26 4.08
C ASN A 89 5.45 -9.05 3.47
N MET A 90 5.30 -8.05 2.58
CA MET A 90 4.11 -7.89 1.76
C MET A 90 3.96 -9.11 0.83
N ASN A 91 2.76 -9.35 0.33
CA ASN A 91 2.53 -10.45 -0.60
C ASN A 91 3.21 -10.23 -1.96
N GLY A 92 3.45 -11.33 -2.70
CA GLY A 92 4.19 -11.31 -3.95
C GLY A 92 3.55 -10.45 -5.04
N TYR A 93 2.22 -10.46 -5.18
CA TYR A 93 1.51 -9.62 -6.17
C TYR A 93 1.78 -8.13 -5.96
N LEU A 94 1.70 -7.68 -4.71
CA LEU A 94 1.96 -6.28 -4.35
C LEU A 94 3.44 -5.92 -4.58
N LYS A 95 4.35 -6.83 -4.28
CA LYS A 95 5.80 -6.63 -4.53
C LYS A 95 6.08 -6.50 -6.03
N VAL A 96 5.51 -7.38 -6.86
CA VAL A 96 5.62 -7.31 -8.33
C VAL A 96 5.12 -5.97 -8.86
N LEU A 97 3.99 -5.49 -8.37
CA LEU A 97 3.44 -4.19 -8.75
C LEU A 97 4.43 -3.05 -8.43
N PHE A 98 4.95 -2.99 -7.21
CA PHE A 98 5.89 -1.94 -6.81
C PHE A 98 7.22 -2.02 -7.58
N ASP A 99 7.73 -3.22 -7.84
CA ASP A 99 8.96 -3.40 -8.62
C ASP A 99 8.83 -2.85 -10.06
N ARG A 100 7.62 -2.92 -10.63
CA ARG A 100 7.34 -2.38 -11.97
C ARG A 100 7.18 -0.86 -11.98
N MET A 101 6.82 -0.26 -10.85
CA MET A 101 6.49 1.17 -10.77
C MET A 101 7.65 2.04 -10.24
N VAL A 102 8.83 1.49 -9.99
CA VAL A 102 9.97 2.21 -9.40
C VAL A 102 10.21 3.57 -10.07
N TYR A 103 10.23 3.60 -11.41
CA TYR A 103 10.51 4.81 -12.20
C TYR A 103 9.50 5.95 -11.98
N GLY A 104 8.27 5.64 -11.64
CA GLY A 104 7.23 6.62 -11.39
C GLY A 104 7.13 7.06 -9.93
N LEU A 105 7.74 6.29 -9.02
CA LEU A 105 7.76 6.56 -7.59
C LEU A 105 9.02 7.32 -7.16
N ILE A 106 10.17 6.97 -7.73
CA ILE A 106 11.46 7.61 -7.49
C ILE A 106 12.16 7.95 -8.80
N GLY A 107 12.88 9.08 -8.80
CA GLY A 107 13.82 9.44 -9.86
C GLY A 107 15.26 9.15 -9.44
N GLU A 108 16.18 9.22 -10.39
CA GLU A 108 17.60 9.14 -10.15
C GLU A 108 18.17 10.53 -9.96
N GLY A 109 18.69 10.81 -8.77
CA GLY A 109 19.35 12.07 -8.46
C GLY A 109 20.85 11.99 -8.68
N LYS A 110 21.53 13.12 -8.51
CA LYS A 110 22.99 13.19 -8.55
C LYS A 110 23.56 12.27 -7.46
N ASN A 111 24.66 11.58 -7.77
CA ASN A 111 25.35 10.65 -6.85
C ASN A 111 24.49 9.44 -6.39
N GLY A 112 23.49 9.02 -7.17
CA GLY A 112 22.65 7.87 -6.86
C GLY A 112 21.64 8.09 -5.72
N ILE A 113 21.47 9.32 -5.24
CA ILE A 113 20.47 9.63 -4.21
C ILE A 113 19.07 9.66 -4.85
N PRO A 114 18.11 8.84 -4.34
CA PRO A 114 16.75 8.82 -4.90
C PRO A 114 16.06 10.17 -4.80
N VAL A 115 15.38 10.59 -5.87
CA VAL A 115 14.54 11.79 -5.89
C VAL A 115 13.08 11.38 -5.77
N PRO A 116 12.37 11.76 -4.70
CA PRO A 116 10.96 11.42 -4.51
C PRO A 116 10.09 12.09 -5.58
N LYS A 117 9.19 11.29 -6.21
CA LYS A 117 8.24 11.79 -7.22
C LYS A 117 6.80 12.00 -6.71
N GLN A 118 6.53 11.66 -5.43
CA GLN A 118 5.20 11.74 -4.83
C GLN A 118 5.18 12.66 -3.60
N LYS A 119 6.02 13.71 -3.59
CA LYS A 119 6.12 14.65 -2.45
C LYS A 119 4.78 15.30 -2.11
N GLY A 120 4.53 15.50 -0.81
CA GLY A 120 3.34 16.17 -0.29
C GLY A 120 2.10 15.26 -0.20
N LYS A 121 2.18 14.03 -0.68
CA LYS A 121 1.07 13.07 -0.58
C LYS A 121 1.08 12.31 0.74
N LYS A 122 -0.10 11.86 1.16
CA LYS A 122 -0.30 11.11 2.40
C LYS A 122 -0.44 9.61 2.12
N ALA A 123 -0.07 8.77 3.09
CA ALA A 123 -0.26 7.32 2.96
C ALA A 123 -0.71 6.66 4.26
N VAL A 124 -1.36 5.49 4.12
CA VAL A 124 -1.77 4.60 5.23
C VAL A 124 -1.36 3.17 4.89
N ILE A 125 -0.95 2.42 5.92
CA ILE A 125 -0.56 1.01 5.79
C ILE A 125 -1.49 0.15 6.62
N VAL A 126 -2.02 -0.92 6.02
CA VAL A 126 -2.87 -1.92 6.67
C VAL A 126 -2.25 -3.29 6.50
N THR A 127 -2.06 -4.04 7.59
CA THR A 127 -1.53 -5.41 7.51
C THR A 127 -2.06 -6.32 8.60
N THR A 128 -2.12 -7.61 8.28
CA THR A 128 -2.57 -8.65 9.21
C THR A 128 -1.68 -9.89 9.11
N CYS A 129 -1.57 -10.64 10.20
CA CYS A 129 -0.92 -11.97 10.21
C CYS A 129 -1.58 -12.93 11.20
N THR A 130 -1.27 -14.22 11.08
CA THR A 130 -1.76 -15.26 11.99
C THR A 130 -1.03 -15.27 13.33
N THR A 131 0.20 -14.78 13.38
CA THR A 131 1.02 -14.71 14.59
C THR A 131 0.38 -13.76 15.62
N PRO A 132 0.13 -14.19 16.88
CA PRO A 132 -0.51 -13.37 17.89
C PRO A 132 0.39 -12.22 18.39
N TRP A 133 -0.24 -11.20 18.95
CA TRP A 133 0.47 -10.17 19.68
C TRP A 133 1.07 -10.73 20.98
N PRO A 134 2.29 -10.34 21.41
CA PRO A 134 3.21 -9.37 20.78
C PRO A 134 4.15 -9.99 19.73
N PHE A 135 4.11 -11.29 19.51
CA PHE A 135 5.04 -12.02 18.65
C PHE A 135 4.99 -11.58 17.18
N ASN A 136 3.83 -11.12 16.70
CA ASN A 136 3.70 -10.54 15.36
C ASN A 136 4.61 -9.32 15.13
N ILE A 137 4.93 -8.59 16.18
CA ILE A 137 5.86 -7.45 16.16
C ILE A 137 7.30 -7.94 16.37
N LEU A 138 7.52 -8.73 17.44
CA LEU A 138 8.85 -9.20 17.85
C LEU A 138 9.53 -10.03 16.75
N PHE A 139 8.78 -10.91 16.08
CA PHE A 139 9.31 -11.76 14.99
C PHE A 139 9.18 -11.12 13.61
N ASN A 140 9.05 -9.79 13.52
CA ASN A 140 8.96 -9.04 12.27
C ASN A 140 7.86 -9.53 11.30
N GLN A 141 6.75 -10.07 11.77
CA GLN A 141 5.67 -10.50 10.91
C GLN A 141 4.95 -9.26 10.32
N THR A 142 3.99 -8.70 11.02
CA THR A 142 3.34 -7.45 10.55
C THR A 142 4.32 -6.29 10.48
N ASN A 143 5.30 -6.24 11.39
CA ASN A 143 6.32 -5.21 11.40
C ASN A 143 7.23 -5.25 10.16
N GLY A 144 7.54 -6.45 9.63
CA GLY A 144 8.29 -6.60 8.39
C GLY A 144 7.52 -6.06 7.18
N VAL A 145 6.20 -6.35 7.09
CA VAL A 145 5.33 -5.76 6.05
C VAL A 145 5.35 -4.24 6.12
N VAL A 146 5.17 -3.69 7.33
CA VAL A 146 5.19 -2.22 7.54
C VAL A 146 6.52 -1.63 7.12
N LYS A 147 7.65 -2.23 7.51
CA LYS A 147 8.99 -1.76 7.13
C LYS A 147 9.17 -1.74 5.62
N ALA A 148 8.78 -2.82 4.92
CA ALA A 148 8.91 -2.93 3.47
C ALA A 148 8.08 -1.89 2.73
N ILE A 149 6.80 -1.72 3.09
CA ILE A 149 5.91 -0.73 2.45
C ILE A 149 6.36 0.69 2.82
N LYS A 150 6.70 0.95 4.08
CA LYS A 150 7.15 2.27 4.55
C LYS A 150 8.43 2.72 3.86
N GLN A 151 9.35 1.79 3.55
CA GLN A 151 10.55 2.11 2.78
C GLN A 151 10.20 2.65 1.40
N ILE A 152 9.30 1.98 0.68
CA ILE A 152 8.82 2.42 -0.64
C ILE A 152 8.18 3.82 -0.52
N LEU A 153 7.27 4.00 0.43
CA LEU A 153 6.56 5.26 0.64
C LEU A 153 7.50 6.42 0.98
N ASN A 154 8.46 6.20 1.88
CA ASN A 154 9.41 7.23 2.28
C ASN A 154 10.30 7.67 1.11
N TYR A 155 10.87 6.72 0.35
CA TYR A 155 11.67 7.05 -0.83
C TYR A 155 10.84 7.73 -1.94
N SER A 156 9.55 7.43 -2.01
CA SER A 156 8.62 8.07 -2.96
C SER A 156 8.20 9.47 -2.51
N GLY A 157 8.39 9.84 -1.23
CA GLY A 157 8.05 11.15 -0.67
C GLY A 157 6.68 11.24 0.00
N TYR A 158 6.04 10.11 0.30
CA TYR A 158 4.79 10.09 1.06
C TYR A 158 5.02 10.35 2.55
N SER A 159 4.07 11.05 3.17
CA SER A 159 3.93 11.14 4.64
C SER A 159 2.98 10.07 5.14
N VAL A 160 3.48 9.09 5.92
CA VAL A 160 2.65 8.01 6.48
C VAL A 160 1.85 8.53 7.68
N GLN A 161 0.53 8.66 7.51
CA GLN A 161 -0.39 9.22 8.49
C GLN A 161 -1.01 8.19 9.43
N GLY A 162 -0.96 6.91 9.06
CA GLY A 162 -1.55 5.85 9.88
C GLY A 162 -1.03 4.46 9.54
N ILE A 163 -0.99 3.61 10.57
CA ILE A 163 -0.63 2.20 10.42
C ILE A 163 -1.61 1.36 11.23
N VAL A 164 -2.23 0.39 10.57
CA VAL A 164 -3.11 -0.59 11.22
C VAL A 164 -2.49 -1.97 11.08
N GLN A 165 -2.13 -2.57 12.22
CA GLN A 165 -1.56 -3.90 12.29
C GLN A 165 -2.44 -4.79 13.16
N LYS A 166 -2.82 -5.97 12.66
CA LYS A 166 -3.55 -6.99 13.43
C LYS A 166 -2.82 -8.32 13.38
N GLY A 167 -2.39 -8.79 14.53
CA GLY A 167 -1.89 -10.14 14.74
C GLY A 167 -3.00 -11.10 15.18
N GLY A 168 -2.69 -12.41 15.24
CA GLY A 168 -3.57 -13.42 15.82
C GLY A 168 -4.82 -13.74 15.00
N THR A 169 -4.82 -13.51 13.70
CA THR A 169 -6.03 -13.63 12.86
C THR A 169 -6.57 -15.07 12.74
N LYS A 170 -5.80 -16.08 13.14
CA LYS A 170 -6.28 -17.46 13.21
C LYS A 170 -7.19 -17.68 14.42
N ALA A 171 -6.82 -17.12 15.57
CA ALA A 171 -7.61 -17.21 16.80
C ALA A 171 -8.72 -16.15 16.86
N HIS A 172 -8.49 -14.99 16.23
CA HIS A 172 -9.43 -13.86 16.22
C HIS A 172 -9.72 -13.44 14.76
N PRO A 173 -10.59 -14.19 14.05
CA PRO A 173 -10.84 -13.99 12.62
C PRO A 173 -11.73 -12.79 12.29
N GLU A 174 -12.15 -12.03 13.29
CA GLU A 174 -13.03 -10.87 13.15
C GLU A 174 -12.35 -9.58 13.58
N LEU A 175 -12.80 -8.45 13.04
CA LEU A 175 -12.39 -7.12 13.49
C LEU A 175 -13.18 -6.72 14.73
N THR A 176 -12.46 -6.31 15.77
CA THR A 176 -13.06 -5.68 16.94
C THR A 176 -13.57 -4.27 16.59
N ASP A 177 -14.52 -3.74 17.36
CA ASP A 177 -15.02 -2.37 17.16
C ASP A 177 -13.91 -1.32 17.33
N LYS A 178 -12.95 -1.57 18.20
CA LYS A 178 -11.76 -0.72 18.36
C LYS A 178 -10.91 -0.65 17.10
N GLU A 179 -10.73 -1.77 16.40
CA GLU A 179 -9.98 -1.83 15.15
C GLU A 179 -10.74 -1.15 14.00
N LYS A 180 -12.05 -1.35 13.92
CA LYS A 180 -12.93 -0.66 12.96
C LYS A 180 -12.89 0.84 13.19
N GLU A 181 -13.02 1.28 14.43
CA GLU A 181 -12.98 2.69 14.79
C GLU A 181 -11.61 3.33 14.50
N LYS A 182 -10.51 2.60 14.74
CA LYS A 182 -9.18 3.05 14.36
C LYS A 182 -9.08 3.33 12.85
N CYS A 183 -9.66 2.45 12.02
CA CYS A 183 -9.69 2.66 10.57
C CYS A 183 -10.43 3.94 10.20
N ARG A 184 -11.62 4.19 10.79
CA ARG A 184 -12.41 5.39 10.54
C ARG A 184 -11.67 6.67 10.97
N LYS A 185 -11.14 6.69 12.19
CA LYS A 185 -10.42 7.87 12.73
C LYS A 185 -9.20 8.27 11.90
N ILE A 186 -8.48 7.31 11.33
CA ILE A 186 -7.36 7.61 10.43
C ILE A 186 -7.85 8.38 9.20
N ILE A 187 -8.96 7.94 8.59
CA ILE A 187 -9.51 8.58 7.40
C ILE A 187 -10.06 9.98 7.73
N GLN A 188 -10.84 10.10 8.81
CA GLN A 188 -11.36 11.39 9.29
C GLN A 188 -10.23 12.41 9.48
N LYS A 189 -9.15 12.01 10.16
CA LYS A 189 -7.98 12.86 10.36
C LYS A 189 -7.30 13.27 9.05
N ILE A 190 -7.23 12.38 8.06
CA ILE A 190 -6.58 12.66 6.77
C ILE A 190 -7.37 13.68 5.96
N ILE A 191 -8.69 13.61 6.01
CA ILE A 191 -9.58 14.46 5.22
C ILE A 191 -9.77 15.84 5.87
N SER A 192 -9.74 15.91 7.22
CA SER A 192 -9.91 17.18 7.96
C SER A 192 -8.67 18.10 7.92
N HIS A 193 -7.54 17.62 7.38
CA HIS A 193 -6.28 18.37 7.25
C HIS A 193 -5.75 18.32 5.82
#